data_ca3d2f4ebd15d18883763e637a429575
#
_entry.id   ca3d2f4ebd15d18883763e637a429575
#
_cell.length_a   1.000
_cell.length_b   1.000
_cell.length_c   1.000
_cell.angle_alpha   90.00
_cell.angle_beta   90.00
_cell.angle_gamma   90.00
#
_symmetry.space_group_name_H-M   'P 1'
#
loop_
_entity.id
_entity.type
_entity.pdbx_description
1 polymer ?
#
loop_
_entity_poly.entity_id
_entity_poly.type
_entity_poly.pdbx_seq_one_letter_code
_entity_poly.pdbx_strand_id
1 'polypeptide(L)'
;MRPVCPSPFALRLLPFALGLLLFQTACEEYTPVPKPRAYPRVIYPVKEYKPFDASYCNFTFDMPAYATIEQDTSFFEEKPRDECWFNLDVKRLNAKIYCSYYPVKNRKDFDELVADAFAMTNKHNVKASYIDEIPVRRPADRVYGVVFNVEGAAASSYQFFLTDSTKNFVRGALYFNTQVRPDSLAPVIAFMKKDLDRMVTTLKWQ
;
A
#
# COMPACT_ATOMS: atom_id res chain seq x y z
N MET A 1 18.87 -77.23 46.59
CA MET A 1 18.50 -75.89 46.07
C MET A 1 17.37 -75.31 46.89
N ARG A 2 17.60 -74.27 47.70
CA ARG A 2 16.55 -73.62 48.50
C ARG A 2 15.88 -72.46 47.69
N PRO A 3 14.60 -72.43 47.65
CA PRO A 3 13.92 -71.27 46.98
C PRO A 3 14.15 -69.99 47.81
N VAL A 4 14.66 -68.95 47.16
CA VAL A 4 14.81 -67.62 47.73
C VAL A 4 13.42 -66.97 47.70
N CYS A 5 12.80 -66.85 48.89
CA CYS A 5 11.55 -66.17 49.08
C CYS A 5 11.80 -64.65 48.93
N PRO A 6 11.10 -63.89 48.09
CA PRO A 6 11.30 -62.46 48.01
C PRO A 6 10.82 -61.77 49.28
N SER A 7 11.62 -60.86 49.81
CA SER A 7 11.31 -60.13 51.04
C SER A 7 10.01 -59.28 50.84
N PRO A 8 9.16 -59.19 51.88
CA PRO A 8 7.91 -58.47 51.80
C PRO A 8 8.08 -56.94 51.51
N PHE A 9 9.31 -56.45 51.65
CA PHE A 9 9.67 -55.08 51.35
C PHE A 9 9.75 -54.80 49.83
N ALA A 10 10.19 -55.79 49.04
CA ALA A 10 10.30 -55.69 47.58
C ALA A 10 8.89 -55.63 46.92
N LEU A 11 7.91 -56.34 47.50
CA LEU A 11 6.54 -56.37 46.95
C LEU A 11 5.75 -55.06 47.17
N ARG A 12 6.11 -54.25 48.21
CA ARG A 12 5.48 -52.97 48.49
C ARG A 12 5.99 -51.82 47.63
N LEU A 13 7.18 -51.93 47.10
CA LEU A 13 7.79 -50.90 46.19
C LEU A 13 7.38 -51.04 44.71
N LEU A 14 6.87 -52.23 44.34
CA LEU A 14 6.49 -52.52 42.95
C LEU A 14 5.40 -51.61 42.39
N PRO A 15 4.28 -51.31 43.11
CA PRO A 15 3.27 -50.41 42.63
C PRO A 15 3.75 -48.94 42.53
N PHE A 16 4.71 -48.56 43.40
CA PHE A 16 5.29 -47.22 43.36
C PHE A 16 6.24 -47.00 42.15
N ALA A 17 7.02 -48.01 41.86
CA ALA A 17 7.92 -48.02 40.65
C ALA A 17 7.10 -48.07 39.35
N LEU A 18 5.99 -48.83 39.31
CA LEU A 18 5.10 -48.90 38.16
C LEU A 18 4.33 -47.58 37.93
N GLY A 19 3.95 -46.89 39.04
CA GLY A 19 3.33 -45.55 38.95
C GLY A 19 4.27 -44.47 38.39
N LEU A 20 5.58 -44.53 38.74
CA LEU A 20 6.59 -43.60 38.30
C LEU A 20 6.90 -43.74 36.80
N LEU A 21 6.79 -44.95 36.26
CA LEU A 21 7.00 -45.23 34.81
C LEU A 21 5.87 -44.71 33.91
N LEU A 22 4.64 -44.55 34.46
CA LEU A 22 3.51 -44.04 33.70
C LEU A 22 3.49 -42.51 33.51
N PHE A 23 4.31 -41.76 34.26
CA PHE A 23 4.46 -40.34 34.13
C PHE A 23 5.45 -39.88 33.08
N GLN A 24 6.17 -40.78 32.43
CA GLN A 24 7.23 -40.47 31.46
C GLN A 24 6.70 -40.26 30.02
N THR A 25 5.42 -40.53 29.73
CA THR A 25 4.88 -40.49 28.37
C THR A 25 4.08 -39.23 28.03
N ALA A 26 4.12 -38.19 28.91
CA ALA A 26 3.24 -37.01 28.76
C ALA A 26 3.91 -35.76 28.15
N CYS A 27 5.07 -35.89 27.52
CA CYS A 27 5.64 -34.81 26.73
C CYS A 27 5.54 -35.13 25.24
N GLU A 28 4.37 -34.89 24.65
CA GLU A 28 4.33 -34.63 23.22
C GLU A 28 5.01 -33.28 22.99
N GLU A 29 6.13 -33.30 22.30
CA GLU A 29 6.75 -32.08 21.80
C GLU A 29 5.74 -31.41 20.85
N TYR A 30 5.04 -30.38 21.38
CA TYR A 30 4.18 -29.53 20.58
C TYR A 30 5.08 -28.73 19.60
N THR A 31 5.23 -29.24 18.39
CA THR A 31 5.80 -28.46 17.30
C THR A 31 4.79 -27.40 16.89
N PRO A 32 5.03 -26.11 17.17
CA PRO A 32 4.10 -25.07 16.76
C PRO A 32 4.06 -25.00 15.24
N VAL A 33 2.99 -25.52 14.66
CA VAL A 33 2.72 -25.34 13.23
C VAL A 33 2.31 -23.89 13.03
N PRO A 34 3.06 -23.10 12.24
CA PRO A 34 2.67 -21.73 11.95
C PRO A 34 1.26 -21.72 11.35
N LYS A 35 0.33 -21.00 11.99
CA LYS A 35 -1.01 -20.85 11.42
C LYS A 35 -0.89 -20.17 10.06
N PRO A 36 -1.59 -20.64 9.01
CA PRO A 36 -1.59 -19.98 7.72
C PRO A 36 -2.10 -18.54 7.90
N ARG A 37 -1.41 -17.58 7.24
CA ARG A 37 -1.82 -16.19 7.27
C ARG A 37 -3.20 -16.06 6.64
N ALA A 38 -4.19 -15.60 7.42
CA ALA A 38 -5.51 -15.29 6.92
C ALA A 38 -5.56 -13.82 6.51
N TYR A 39 -6.00 -13.55 5.28
CA TYR A 39 -6.25 -12.20 4.79
C TYR A 39 -7.75 -11.92 4.81
N PRO A 40 -8.16 -10.67 5.10
CA PRO A 40 -9.56 -10.30 5.02
C PRO A 40 -10.07 -10.51 3.58
N ARG A 41 -11.28 -11.04 3.45
CA ARG A 41 -11.93 -11.19 2.14
C ARG A 41 -12.31 -9.82 1.61
N VAL A 42 -11.66 -9.36 0.56
CA VAL A 42 -11.96 -8.12 -0.15
C VAL A 42 -12.79 -8.43 -1.39
N ILE A 43 -13.92 -7.74 -1.56
CA ILE A 43 -14.73 -7.82 -2.78
C ILE A 43 -14.33 -6.62 -3.66
N TYR A 44 -13.58 -6.91 -4.72
CA TYR A 44 -13.13 -5.89 -5.65
C TYR A 44 -14.26 -5.43 -6.58
N PRO A 45 -14.35 -4.14 -6.90
CA PRO A 45 -15.24 -3.66 -7.96
C PRO A 45 -14.76 -4.14 -9.34
N VAL A 46 -15.67 -4.16 -10.31
CA VAL A 46 -15.31 -4.43 -11.71
C VAL A 46 -14.44 -3.29 -12.22
N LYS A 47 -13.39 -3.63 -12.98
CA LYS A 47 -12.49 -2.66 -13.62
C LYS A 47 -13.18 -2.01 -14.81
N GLU A 48 -13.81 -0.89 -14.58
CA GLU A 48 -14.40 -0.03 -15.60
C GLU A 48 -13.82 1.39 -15.44
N TYR A 49 -13.67 2.09 -16.55
CA TYR A 49 -13.07 3.41 -16.58
C TYR A 49 -13.99 4.40 -17.25
N LYS A 50 -13.93 5.65 -16.82
CA LYS A 50 -14.61 6.80 -17.42
C LYS A 50 -13.63 7.97 -17.52
N PRO A 51 -13.84 8.90 -18.45
CA PRO A 51 -13.03 10.11 -18.51
C PRO A 51 -13.15 10.89 -17.20
N PHE A 52 -12.03 11.41 -16.71
CA PHE A 52 -12.03 12.46 -15.70
C PHE A 52 -12.48 13.76 -16.37
N ASP A 53 -13.62 14.27 -15.94
CA ASP A 53 -14.22 15.49 -16.45
C ASP A 53 -14.50 16.43 -15.27
N ALA A 54 -13.52 17.29 -15.00
CA ALA A 54 -13.62 18.34 -14.00
C ALA A 54 -13.27 19.68 -14.66
N SER A 55 -14.26 20.52 -14.82
CA SER A 55 -14.15 21.81 -15.54
C SER A 55 -13.13 22.79 -14.96
N TYR A 56 -12.67 22.53 -13.74
CA TYR A 56 -11.63 23.31 -13.06
C TYR A 56 -10.20 22.78 -13.30
N CYS A 57 -10.03 21.75 -14.12
CA CYS A 57 -8.73 21.16 -14.44
C CYS A 57 -8.42 21.23 -15.94
N ASN A 58 -7.16 21.49 -16.31
CA ASN A 58 -6.69 21.61 -17.70
C ASN A 58 -6.11 20.30 -18.25
N PHE A 59 -6.62 19.15 -17.80
CA PHE A 59 -6.21 17.84 -18.27
C PHE A 59 -7.34 16.82 -18.07
N THR A 60 -7.25 15.72 -18.77
CA THR A 60 -8.13 14.56 -18.63
C THR A 60 -7.33 13.27 -18.54
N PHE A 61 -7.94 12.22 -18.01
CA PHE A 61 -7.41 10.86 -17.97
C PHE A 61 -8.55 9.87 -17.72
N ASP A 62 -8.29 8.60 -17.90
CA ASP A 62 -9.25 7.55 -17.56
C ASP A 62 -9.20 7.26 -16.05
N MET A 63 -10.29 7.57 -15.35
CA MET A 63 -10.44 7.28 -13.92
C MET A 63 -11.31 6.04 -13.70
N PRO A 64 -11.14 5.31 -12.59
CA PRO A 64 -12.03 4.21 -12.25
C PRO A 64 -13.48 4.68 -12.11
N ALA A 65 -14.43 3.99 -12.77
CA ALA A 65 -15.85 4.35 -12.71
C ALA A 65 -16.43 4.29 -11.28
N TYR A 66 -15.85 3.45 -10.43
CA TYR A 66 -16.25 3.27 -9.02
C TYR A 66 -15.61 4.28 -8.06
N ALA A 67 -14.72 5.16 -8.54
CA ALA A 67 -14.19 6.25 -7.75
C ALA A 67 -15.10 7.48 -7.81
N THR A 68 -15.17 8.22 -6.71
CA THR A 68 -15.83 9.52 -6.64
C THR A 68 -14.81 10.65 -6.60
N ILE A 69 -15.10 11.73 -7.34
CA ILE A 69 -14.25 12.93 -7.33
C ILE A 69 -14.70 13.80 -6.16
N GLU A 70 -13.76 14.22 -5.34
CA GLU A 70 -13.94 15.19 -4.27
C GLU A 70 -12.96 16.34 -4.52
N GLN A 71 -13.48 17.54 -4.90
CA GLN A 71 -12.61 18.71 -5.03
C GLN A 71 -12.07 19.11 -3.65
N ASP A 72 -10.77 19.33 -3.57
CA ASP A 72 -10.12 19.78 -2.36
C ASP A 72 -10.10 21.31 -2.32
N THR A 73 -10.94 21.90 -1.49
CA THR A 73 -11.09 23.36 -1.37
C THR A 73 -10.34 23.95 -0.19
N SER A 74 -9.78 23.10 0.68
CA SER A 74 -9.02 23.54 1.85
C SER A 74 -7.92 22.54 2.20
N PHE A 75 -6.68 23.01 2.25
CA PHE A 75 -5.53 22.21 2.64
C PHE A 75 -4.90 22.80 3.92
N PHE A 76 -4.99 22.07 5.04
CA PHE A 76 -4.53 22.55 6.37
C PHE A 76 -5.04 23.96 6.72
N GLU A 77 -6.35 24.22 6.52
CA GLU A 77 -7.01 25.51 6.76
C GLU A 77 -6.58 26.64 5.80
N GLU A 78 -5.70 26.35 4.82
CA GLU A 78 -5.32 27.27 3.76
C GLU A 78 -6.02 26.95 2.44
N LYS A 79 -6.19 27.95 1.59
CA LYS A 79 -6.72 27.75 0.24
C LYS A 79 -5.67 27.05 -0.63
N PRO A 80 -6.03 25.99 -1.41
CA PRO A 80 -5.11 25.38 -2.37
C PRO A 80 -4.52 26.41 -3.34
N ARG A 81 -3.31 26.15 -3.83
CA ARG A 81 -2.62 27.04 -4.77
C ARG A 81 -3.34 27.16 -6.12
N ASP A 82 -4.14 26.16 -6.45
CA ASP A 82 -4.94 26.10 -7.69
C ASP A 82 -6.28 25.41 -7.40
N GLU A 83 -7.30 25.70 -8.19
CA GLU A 83 -8.64 25.10 -8.05
C GLU A 83 -8.64 23.61 -8.44
N CYS A 84 -7.67 23.15 -9.26
CA CYS A 84 -7.51 21.77 -9.69
C CYS A 84 -6.75 20.92 -8.64
N TRP A 85 -7.21 21.00 -7.39
CA TRP A 85 -6.85 20.04 -6.37
C TRP A 85 -8.05 19.14 -6.09
N PHE A 86 -7.88 17.85 -6.17
CA PHE A 86 -8.96 16.89 -6.00
C PHE A 86 -8.48 15.57 -5.45
N ASN A 87 -9.41 14.80 -4.92
CA ASN A 87 -9.20 13.46 -4.45
C ASN A 87 -10.09 12.49 -5.22
N LEU A 88 -9.57 11.32 -5.56
CA LEU A 88 -10.38 10.20 -6.03
C LEU A 88 -10.59 9.25 -4.84
N ASP A 89 -11.80 9.25 -4.32
CA ASP A 89 -12.17 8.41 -3.17
C ASP A 89 -12.74 7.06 -3.65
N VAL A 90 -12.12 5.98 -3.21
CA VAL A 90 -12.54 4.61 -3.45
C VAL A 90 -12.99 3.99 -2.12
N LYS A 91 -14.14 4.45 -1.63
CA LYS A 91 -14.71 4.08 -0.30
C LYS A 91 -14.73 2.59 -0.05
N ARG A 92 -15.07 1.78 -1.07
CA ARG A 92 -15.16 0.32 -0.96
C ARG A 92 -13.83 -0.35 -0.59
N LEU A 93 -12.70 0.28 -0.93
CA LEU A 93 -11.36 -0.23 -0.65
C LEU A 93 -10.63 0.58 0.43
N ASN A 94 -11.31 1.52 1.08
CA ASN A 94 -10.68 2.48 2.01
C ASN A 94 -9.45 3.16 1.40
N ALA A 95 -9.48 3.41 0.09
CA ALA A 95 -8.38 3.99 -0.67
C ALA A 95 -8.75 5.39 -1.16
N LYS A 96 -7.78 6.29 -1.12
CA LYS A 96 -7.91 7.64 -1.64
C LYS A 96 -6.66 8.01 -2.42
N ILE A 97 -6.85 8.58 -3.62
CA ILE A 97 -5.76 9.14 -4.42
C ILE A 97 -5.85 10.66 -4.30
N TYR A 98 -4.87 11.24 -3.66
CA TYR A 98 -4.75 12.70 -3.54
C TYR A 98 -4.04 13.25 -4.76
N CYS A 99 -4.67 14.19 -5.45
CA CYS A 99 -4.16 14.82 -6.65
C CYS A 99 -4.04 16.33 -6.45
N SER A 100 -2.89 16.88 -6.76
CA SER A 100 -2.64 18.32 -6.71
C SER A 100 -2.01 18.80 -8.01
N TYR A 101 -2.58 19.86 -8.56
CA TYR A 101 -2.08 20.52 -9.77
C TYR A 101 -1.37 21.83 -9.40
N TYR A 102 -0.32 22.11 -10.15
CA TYR A 102 0.48 23.32 -10.02
C TYR A 102 0.76 23.91 -11.39
N PRO A 103 0.33 25.15 -11.66
CA PRO A 103 0.75 25.86 -12.87
C PRO A 103 2.23 26.20 -12.76
N VAL A 104 3.03 25.79 -13.76
CA VAL A 104 4.45 26.11 -13.85
C VAL A 104 4.63 27.51 -14.41
N LYS A 105 5.25 28.42 -13.66
CA LYS A 105 5.44 29.83 -14.04
C LYS A 105 6.75 30.07 -14.80
N ASN A 106 7.79 29.36 -14.42
CA ASN A 106 9.13 29.51 -15.00
C ASN A 106 9.99 28.27 -14.69
N ARG A 107 11.21 28.24 -15.20
CA ARG A 107 12.13 27.12 -15.02
C ARG A 107 12.49 26.84 -13.56
N LYS A 108 12.70 27.89 -12.76
CA LYS A 108 13.02 27.74 -11.34
C LYS A 108 11.86 27.07 -10.58
N ASP A 109 10.64 27.52 -10.83
CA ASP A 109 9.43 26.96 -10.23
C ASP A 109 9.26 25.48 -10.61
N PHE A 110 9.53 25.13 -11.88
CA PHE A 110 9.55 23.74 -12.34
C PHE A 110 10.57 22.88 -11.56
N ASP A 111 11.80 23.38 -11.45
CA ASP A 111 12.86 22.63 -10.77
C ASP A 111 12.54 22.46 -9.27
N GLU A 112 11.92 23.44 -8.63
CA GLU A 112 11.42 23.37 -7.24
C GLU A 112 10.30 22.32 -7.11
N LEU A 113 9.30 22.30 -8.01
CA LEU A 113 8.21 21.32 -7.98
C LEU A 113 8.73 19.88 -8.16
N VAL A 114 9.69 19.68 -9.05
CA VAL A 114 10.34 18.38 -9.23
C VAL A 114 11.10 17.97 -7.97
N ALA A 115 11.92 18.87 -7.42
CA ALA A 115 12.66 18.62 -6.18
C ALA A 115 11.73 18.29 -5.01
N ASP A 116 10.61 19.00 -4.86
CA ASP A 116 9.59 18.73 -3.85
C ASP A 116 8.95 17.35 -4.02
N ALA A 117 8.64 16.93 -5.26
CA ALA A 117 8.08 15.61 -5.53
C ALA A 117 9.02 14.50 -5.06
N PHE A 118 10.32 14.60 -5.37
CA PHE A 118 11.32 13.66 -4.89
C PHE A 118 11.50 13.73 -3.36
N ALA A 119 11.58 14.93 -2.79
CA ALA A 119 11.74 15.11 -1.35
C ALA A 119 10.57 14.52 -0.55
N MET A 120 9.33 14.69 -1.05
CA MET A 120 8.15 14.11 -0.40
C MET A 120 8.13 12.59 -0.50
N THR A 121 8.52 12.02 -1.64
CA THR A 121 8.64 10.57 -1.80
C THR A 121 9.74 10.01 -0.90
N ASN A 122 10.89 10.68 -0.80
CA ASN A 122 12.01 10.26 0.03
C ASN A 122 11.69 10.24 1.53
N LYS A 123 10.69 10.99 2.01
CA LYS A 123 10.21 10.87 3.40
C LYS A 123 9.70 9.46 3.74
N HIS A 124 9.30 8.68 2.75
CA HIS A 124 8.87 7.30 2.94
C HIS A 124 10.02 6.31 3.17
N ASN A 125 11.28 6.68 2.89
CA ASN A 125 12.46 5.83 3.11
C ASN A 125 12.61 5.32 4.55
N VAL A 126 12.05 6.04 5.53
CA VAL A 126 12.04 5.61 6.95
C VAL A 126 11.30 4.29 7.16
N LYS A 127 10.31 3.99 6.32
CA LYS A 127 9.44 2.80 6.42
C LYS A 127 9.43 1.94 5.16
N ALA A 128 9.91 2.47 4.05
CA ALA A 128 10.03 1.73 2.80
C ALA A 128 11.18 0.73 2.89
N SER A 129 10.99 -0.43 2.28
CA SER A 129 12.07 -1.38 2.00
C SER A 129 12.80 -1.06 0.69
N TYR A 130 12.07 -0.47 -0.25
CA TYR A 130 12.57 -0.08 -1.56
C TYR A 130 11.66 0.97 -2.20
N ILE A 131 12.23 1.89 -2.97
CA ILE A 131 11.49 2.84 -3.82
C ILE A 131 12.02 2.69 -5.25
N ASP A 132 11.13 2.29 -6.16
CA ASP A 132 11.43 2.18 -7.59
C ASP A 132 10.96 3.44 -8.29
N GLU A 133 11.84 4.05 -9.09
CA GLU A 133 11.60 5.28 -9.83
C GLU A 133 11.45 4.96 -11.32
N ILE A 134 10.24 4.95 -11.81
CA ILE A 134 9.90 4.58 -13.19
C ILE A 134 9.67 5.86 -14.01
N PRO A 135 10.54 6.19 -14.95
CA PRO A 135 10.37 7.38 -15.79
C PRO A 135 9.19 7.23 -16.75
N VAL A 136 8.36 8.26 -16.82
CA VAL A 136 7.26 8.39 -17.78
C VAL A 136 7.72 9.30 -18.94
N ARG A 137 7.63 8.80 -20.18
CA ARG A 137 7.98 9.55 -21.38
C ARG A 137 6.96 9.28 -22.49
N ARG A 138 6.07 10.22 -22.73
CA ARG A 138 5.06 10.19 -23.78
C ARG A 138 5.14 11.47 -24.60
N PRO A 139 6.10 11.58 -25.54
CA PRO A 139 6.36 12.82 -26.31
C PRO A 139 5.16 13.26 -27.15
N ALA A 140 4.38 12.31 -27.70
CA ALA A 140 3.20 12.62 -28.51
C ALA A 140 2.14 13.43 -27.74
N ASP A 141 1.98 13.15 -26.44
CA ASP A 141 1.04 13.84 -25.55
C ASP A 141 1.73 14.95 -24.74
N ARG A 142 3.04 15.14 -24.92
CA ARG A 142 3.91 16.02 -24.09
C ARG A 142 3.78 15.72 -22.59
N VAL A 143 3.74 14.43 -22.23
CA VAL A 143 3.66 13.98 -20.85
C VAL A 143 4.99 13.35 -20.44
N TYR A 144 5.59 13.91 -19.41
CA TYR A 144 6.85 13.48 -18.81
C TYR A 144 6.66 13.38 -17.31
N GLY A 145 7.49 12.61 -16.62
CA GLY A 145 7.40 12.52 -15.17
C GLY A 145 8.05 11.27 -14.61
N VAL A 146 7.69 10.96 -13.38
CA VAL A 146 8.16 9.76 -12.68
C VAL A 146 7.01 9.14 -11.89
N VAL A 147 6.92 7.83 -11.94
CA VAL A 147 6.13 7.02 -11.02
C VAL A 147 7.06 6.45 -9.97
N PHE A 148 6.68 6.57 -8.72
CA PHE A 148 7.38 6.01 -7.58
C PHE A 148 6.57 4.83 -7.01
N ASN A 149 7.10 3.62 -7.16
CA ASN A 149 6.58 2.44 -6.48
C ASN A 149 7.30 2.26 -5.14
N VAL A 150 6.56 2.43 -4.05
CA VAL A 150 7.11 2.35 -2.70
C VAL A 150 6.70 1.01 -2.08
N GLU A 151 7.69 0.18 -1.76
CA GLU A 151 7.49 -1.10 -1.09
C GLU A 151 7.74 -1.02 0.41
N GLY A 152 7.16 -1.94 1.18
CA GLY A 152 7.31 -1.99 2.62
C GLY A 152 6.17 -1.32 3.38
N ALA A 153 6.43 -0.89 4.63
CA ALA A 153 5.41 -0.36 5.54
C ALA A 153 5.20 1.16 5.39
N ALA A 154 5.43 1.70 4.19
CA ALA A 154 5.22 3.12 3.91
C ALA A 154 3.74 3.48 3.82
N ALA A 155 3.37 4.70 4.21
CA ALA A 155 1.99 5.17 4.21
C ALA A 155 1.40 5.28 2.80
N SER A 156 2.23 5.63 1.81
CA SER A 156 1.85 5.69 0.39
C SER A 156 2.68 4.69 -0.40
N SER A 157 2.01 3.76 -1.08
CA SER A 157 2.64 2.70 -1.87
C SER A 157 2.83 3.04 -3.35
N TYR A 158 2.24 4.15 -3.81
CA TYR A 158 2.34 4.62 -5.18
C TYR A 158 2.20 6.13 -5.21
N GLN A 159 3.17 6.80 -5.81
CA GLN A 159 3.14 8.24 -6.06
C GLN A 159 3.56 8.50 -7.49
N PHE A 160 3.18 9.63 -8.03
CA PHE A 160 3.66 10.07 -9.34
C PHE A 160 3.65 11.59 -9.44
N PHE A 161 4.45 12.12 -10.34
CA PHE A 161 4.21 13.41 -10.92
C PHE A 161 4.27 13.33 -12.44
N LEU A 162 3.44 14.14 -13.10
CA LEU A 162 3.41 14.29 -14.56
C LEU A 162 3.42 15.76 -14.91
N THR A 163 4.11 16.10 -16.01
CA THR A 163 4.29 17.48 -16.44
C THR A 163 4.46 17.55 -17.94
N ASP A 164 4.17 18.69 -18.54
CA ASP A 164 4.57 19.04 -19.91
C ASP A 164 5.91 19.79 -19.96
N SER A 165 6.56 19.94 -18.80
CA SER A 165 7.83 20.64 -18.58
C SER A 165 7.78 22.16 -18.82
N THR A 166 6.59 22.73 -19.06
CA THR A 166 6.46 24.14 -19.43
C THR A 166 5.38 24.90 -18.65
N LYS A 167 4.18 24.33 -18.51
CA LYS A 167 3.01 24.99 -17.93
C LYS A 167 2.31 24.15 -16.88
N ASN A 168 2.34 22.85 -17.01
CA ASN A 168 1.50 21.95 -16.26
C ASN A 168 2.33 20.98 -15.40
N PHE A 169 1.97 20.84 -14.14
CA PHE A 169 2.54 19.88 -13.22
C PHE A 169 1.42 19.29 -12.36
N VAL A 170 1.21 17.99 -12.42
CA VAL A 170 0.26 17.28 -11.57
C VAL A 170 0.99 16.23 -10.75
N ARG A 171 0.62 16.10 -9.49
CA ARG A 171 1.12 15.10 -8.57
C ARG A 171 -0.03 14.27 -8.04
N GLY A 172 0.19 12.97 -7.89
CA GLY A 172 -0.76 12.05 -7.29
C GLY A 172 -0.10 11.13 -6.27
N ALA A 173 -0.83 10.75 -5.23
CA ALA A 173 -0.36 9.82 -4.21
C ALA A 173 -1.51 8.96 -3.69
N LEU A 174 -1.29 7.64 -3.62
CA LEU A 174 -2.25 6.66 -3.11
C LEU A 174 -2.06 6.48 -1.60
N TYR A 175 -3.16 6.64 -0.86
CA TYR A 175 -3.21 6.34 0.57
C TYR A 175 -4.38 5.41 0.89
N PHE A 176 -4.24 4.66 1.98
CA PHE A 176 -5.30 3.85 2.54
C PHE A 176 -5.67 4.37 3.93
N ASN A 177 -6.97 4.53 4.19
CA ASN A 177 -7.46 4.92 5.50
C ASN A 177 -7.52 3.71 6.44
N THR A 178 -6.34 3.12 6.69
CA THR A 178 -6.17 1.95 7.55
C THR A 178 -4.73 1.87 8.04
N GLN A 179 -4.52 1.06 9.08
CA GLN A 179 -3.16 0.78 9.53
C GLN A 179 -2.36 0.07 8.43
N VAL A 180 -1.16 0.58 8.15
CA VAL A 180 -0.28 0.00 7.13
C VAL A 180 0.22 -1.37 7.59
N ARG A 181 -0.29 -2.40 6.94
CA ARG A 181 0.15 -3.80 7.08
C ARG A 181 0.47 -4.32 5.68
N PRO A 182 1.73 -4.31 5.25
CA PRO A 182 2.12 -4.60 3.88
C PRO A 182 1.53 -5.90 3.34
N ASP A 183 1.66 -6.98 4.12
CA ASP A 183 1.16 -8.30 3.72
C ASP A 183 -0.35 -8.33 3.46
N SER A 184 -1.14 -7.66 4.32
CA SER A 184 -2.61 -7.65 4.22
C SER A 184 -3.10 -6.70 3.13
N LEU A 185 -2.38 -5.61 2.89
CA LEU A 185 -2.73 -4.61 1.89
C LEU A 185 -2.22 -4.95 0.49
N ALA A 186 -1.21 -5.82 0.35
CA ALA A 186 -0.58 -6.12 -0.93
C ALA A 186 -1.57 -6.43 -2.07
N PRO A 187 -2.63 -7.25 -1.88
CA PRO A 187 -3.59 -7.49 -2.96
C PRO A 187 -4.40 -6.25 -3.35
N VAL A 188 -4.76 -5.40 -2.38
CA VAL A 188 -5.52 -4.16 -2.64
C VAL A 188 -4.62 -3.12 -3.30
N ILE A 189 -3.37 -3.01 -2.85
CA ILE A 189 -2.36 -2.15 -3.48
C ILE A 189 -2.16 -2.56 -4.95
N ALA A 190 -1.97 -3.86 -5.24
CA ALA A 190 -1.81 -4.36 -6.59
C ALA A 190 -3.04 -4.10 -7.46
N PHE A 191 -4.24 -4.14 -6.87
CA PHE A 191 -5.46 -3.78 -7.56
C PHE A 191 -5.48 -2.28 -7.89
N MET A 192 -5.20 -1.39 -6.94
CA MET A 192 -5.21 0.06 -7.12
C MET A 192 -4.09 0.56 -8.05
N LYS A 193 -2.90 -0.06 -8.02
CA LYS A 193 -1.79 0.28 -8.92
C LYS A 193 -2.20 0.23 -10.38
N LYS A 194 -3.02 -0.75 -10.80
CA LYS A 194 -3.53 -0.85 -12.18
C LYS A 194 -4.38 0.36 -12.58
N ASP A 195 -5.13 0.93 -11.64
CA ASP A 195 -5.92 2.14 -11.90
C ASP A 195 -5.03 3.36 -12.04
N LEU A 196 -4.02 3.48 -11.17
CA LEU A 196 -3.06 4.57 -11.24
C LEU A 196 -2.20 4.50 -12.50
N ASP A 197 -1.77 3.30 -12.91
CA ASP A 197 -1.08 3.08 -14.18
C ASP A 197 -1.96 3.51 -15.36
N ARG A 198 -3.28 3.20 -15.31
CA ARG A 198 -4.24 3.67 -16.33
C ARG A 198 -4.33 5.18 -16.34
N MET A 199 -4.45 5.85 -15.19
CA MET A 199 -4.44 7.31 -15.07
C MET A 199 -3.18 7.91 -15.69
N VAL A 200 -2.00 7.40 -15.31
CA VAL A 200 -0.69 7.89 -15.79
C VAL A 200 -0.55 7.70 -17.31
N THR A 201 -0.99 6.55 -17.84
CA THR A 201 -0.84 6.23 -19.27
C THR A 201 -1.85 6.93 -20.17
N THR A 202 -2.97 7.39 -19.63
CA THR A 202 -4.05 8.03 -20.41
C THR A 202 -4.13 9.55 -20.22
N LEU A 203 -3.37 10.12 -19.27
CA LEU A 203 -3.39 11.57 -19.05
C LEU A 203 -3.05 12.35 -20.31
N LYS A 204 -3.84 13.38 -20.60
CA LYS A 204 -3.66 14.34 -21.69
C LYS A 204 -3.92 15.74 -21.18
N TRP A 205 -3.05 16.67 -21.53
CA TRP A 205 -3.25 18.09 -21.30
C TRP A 205 -4.31 18.65 -22.26
N GLN A 206 -5.12 19.60 -21.80
CA GLN A 206 -6.13 20.32 -22.58
C GLN A 206 -5.66 21.73 -22.93
#